data_5c699a54c3b1d2bd15cefaad024c97b6
#
_entry.id   5c699a54c3b1d2bd15cefaad024c97b6
#
_cell.length_a   1.000
_cell.length_b   1.000
_cell.length_c   1.000
_cell.angle_alpha   90.00
_cell.angle_beta   90.00
_cell.angle_gamma   90.00
#
_symmetry.space_group_name_H-M   'P 1'
#
loop_
_entity.id
_entity.type
_entity.pdbx_description
1 polymer ?
#
loop_
_entity_poly.entity_id
_entity_poly.type
_entity_poly.pdbx_seq_one_letter_code
_entity_poly.pdbx_strand_id
1 'polypeptide(L)'
;MWELPILVIYLQIPVYMLHQVEEHTDDRFRQFVNLNVFGGKDVLTPESILVINIPGVWGVTLLSLYAALFFGTGWGLSGIYLVVVNGIIHLLAGLVFRAYNPGLGRPSRSSCRSVASRSGWFPPRTV
;
A
#
# COMPACT_ATOMS: atom_id res chain seq x y z
N MET A 1 22.01 3.98 24.18
CA MET A 1 22.14 3.40 22.82
C MET A 1 20.89 2.58 22.60
N TRP A 2 20.17 2.77 21.50
CA TRP A 2 18.97 1.97 21.23
C TRP A 2 19.39 0.53 20.96
N GLU A 3 18.67 -0.41 21.53
CA GLU A 3 18.88 -1.82 21.22
C GLU A 3 18.53 -2.10 19.74
N LEU A 4 19.28 -2.98 19.10
CA LEU A 4 19.08 -3.31 17.68
C LEU A 4 17.62 -3.64 17.31
N PRO A 5 16.87 -4.41 18.12
CA PRO A 5 15.46 -4.68 17.82
C PRO A 5 14.59 -3.42 17.79
N ILE A 6 14.79 -2.49 18.71
CA ILE A 6 14.03 -1.22 18.74
C ILE A 6 14.36 -0.38 17.50
N LEU A 7 15.63 -0.34 17.09
CA LEU A 7 16.04 0.36 15.88
C LEU A 7 15.37 -0.22 14.63
N VAL A 8 15.30 -1.54 14.52
CA VAL A 8 14.61 -2.21 13.39
C VAL A 8 13.13 -1.86 13.37
N ILE A 9 12.44 -1.92 14.52
CA ILE A 9 11.02 -1.55 14.64
C ILE A 9 10.81 -0.07 14.26
N TYR A 10 11.72 0.81 14.66
CA TYR A 10 11.66 2.23 14.30
C TYR A 10 11.85 2.44 12.79
N LEU A 11 12.86 1.83 12.20
CA LEU A 11 13.22 2.03 10.78
C LEU A 11 12.17 1.50 9.81
N GLN A 12 11.37 0.50 10.21
CA GLN A 12 10.26 0.04 9.36
C GLN A 12 9.25 1.15 9.07
N ILE A 13 9.04 2.11 9.99
CA ILE A 13 8.04 3.17 9.83
C ILE A 13 8.33 4.05 8.61
N PRO A 14 9.50 4.71 8.50
CA PRO A 14 9.80 5.53 7.32
C PRO A 14 9.86 4.71 6.03
N VAL A 15 10.33 3.46 6.08
CA VAL A 15 10.36 2.58 4.90
C VAL A 15 8.93 2.29 4.42
N TYR A 16 8.02 1.99 5.34
CA TYR A 16 6.64 1.73 5.00
C TYR A 16 5.89 2.99 4.55
N MET A 17 6.23 4.16 5.10
CA MET A 17 5.70 5.44 4.61
C MET A 17 6.09 5.71 3.15
N LEU A 18 7.34 5.42 2.76
CA LEU A 18 7.79 5.54 1.37
C LEU A 18 7.02 4.59 0.45
N HIS A 19 6.80 3.34 0.89
CA HIS A 19 5.98 2.38 0.16
C HIS A 19 4.55 2.92 -0.04
N GLN A 20 3.93 3.48 0.98
CA GLN A 20 2.59 4.06 0.87
C GLN A 20 2.52 5.27 -0.05
N VAL A 21 3.54 6.13 -0.04
CA VAL A 21 3.60 7.25 -1.00
C VAL A 21 3.64 6.73 -2.45
N GLU A 22 4.42 5.69 -2.73
CA GLU A 22 4.45 5.06 -4.05
C GLU A 22 3.10 4.46 -4.42
N GLU A 23 2.49 3.74 -3.50
CA GLU A 23 1.22 3.03 -3.67
C GLU A 23 0.08 3.99 -4.02
N HIS A 24 0.00 5.13 -3.31
CA HIS A 24 -1.08 6.10 -3.47
C HIS A 24 -0.78 7.22 -4.46
N THR A 25 0.43 7.28 -5.02
CA THR A 25 0.76 8.25 -6.06
C THR A 25 -0.15 8.06 -7.27
N ASP A 26 -0.73 9.18 -7.75
CA ASP A 26 -1.65 9.19 -8.90
C ASP A 26 -2.89 8.29 -8.73
N ASP A 27 -3.30 8.03 -7.49
CA ASP A 27 -4.50 7.22 -7.16
C ASP A 27 -4.44 5.76 -7.68
N ARG A 28 -3.23 5.25 -7.89
CA ARG A 28 -2.98 3.97 -8.58
C ARG A 28 -3.54 2.78 -7.81
N PHE A 29 -3.34 2.76 -6.50
CA PHE A 29 -3.82 1.65 -5.67
C PHE A 29 -5.35 1.53 -5.72
N ARG A 30 -6.05 2.64 -5.53
CA ARG A 30 -7.50 2.68 -5.58
C ARG A 30 -8.02 2.19 -6.93
N GLN A 31 -7.45 2.71 -8.02
CA GLN A 31 -7.81 2.30 -9.38
C GLN A 31 -7.54 0.81 -9.60
N PHE A 32 -6.39 0.31 -9.16
CA PHE A 32 -6.04 -1.11 -9.28
C PHE A 32 -7.05 -2.00 -8.54
N VAL A 33 -7.36 -1.68 -7.28
CA VAL A 33 -8.29 -2.46 -6.46
C VAL A 33 -9.72 -2.39 -7.00
N ASN A 34 -10.21 -1.19 -7.31
CA ASN A 34 -11.55 -1.01 -7.85
C ASN A 34 -11.73 -1.76 -9.18
N LEU A 35 -10.72 -1.73 -10.06
CA LEU A 35 -10.77 -2.42 -11.34
C LEU A 35 -10.69 -3.95 -11.18
N ASN A 36 -9.70 -4.45 -10.46
CA ASN A 36 -9.35 -5.88 -10.47
C ASN A 36 -10.10 -6.69 -9.41
N VAL A 37 -10.42 -6.08 -8.26
CA VAL A 37 -11.09 -6.77 -7.16
C VAL A 37 -12.60 -6.52 -7.21
N PHE A 38 -13.01 -5.27 -7.45
CA PHE A 38 -14.43 -4.88 -7.44
C PHE A 38 -15.07 -4.76 -8.83
N GLY A 39 -14.38 -5.25 -9.87
CA GLY A 39 -14.94 -5.31 -11.23
C GLY A 39 -15.27 -3.94 -11.83
N GLY A 40 -14.50 -2.92 -11.50
CA GLY A 40 -14.66 -1.54 -11.99
C GLY A 40 -15.66 -0.69 -11.18
N LYS A 41 -16.22 -1.22 -10.09
CA LYS A 41 -17.06 -0.44 -9.17
C LYS A 41 -16.17 0.43 -8.28
N ASP A 42 -16.58 1.69 -8.04
CA ASP A 42 -15.87 2.61 -7.15
C ASP A 42 -16.23 2.34 -5.68
N VAL A 43 -15.76 1.21 -5.15
CA VAL A 43 -16.00 0.76 -3.77
C VAL A 43 -14.97 1.35 -2.82
N LEU A 44 -13.70 1.33 -3.23
CA LEU A 44 -12.61 1.92 -2.46
C LEU A 44 -12.55 3.42 -2.78
N THR A 45 -12.99 4.26 -1.83
CA THR A 45 -13.00 5.72 -1.97
C THR A 45 -11.74 6.35 -1.34
N PRO A 46 -11.38 7.60 -1.68
CA PRO A 46 -10.26 8.30 -1.04
C PRO A 46 -10.41 8.37 0.49
N GLU A 47 -11.63 8.55 0.99
CA GLU A 47 -11.92 8.62 2.42
C GLU A 47 -11.67 7.28 3.11
N SER A 48 -12.08 6.16 2.48
CA SER A 48 -11.83 4.82 3.01
C SER A 48 -10.32 4.52 3.05
N ILE A 49 -9.55 4.97 2.07
CA ILE A 49 -8.09 4.86 2.08
C ILE A 49 -7.48 5.62 3.25
N LEU A 50 -7.94 6.86 3.52
CA LEU A 50 -7.45 7.63 4.67
C LEU A 50 -7.74 6.93 5.99
N VAL A 51 -8.95 6.38 6.16
CA VAL A 51 -9.34 5.63 7.36
C VAL A 51 -8.52 4.34 7.51
N ILE A 52 -8.19 3.67 6.43
CA ILE A 52 -7.35 2.46 6.48
C ILE A 52 -5.91 2.85 6.85
N ASN A 53 -5.35 3.86 6.22
CA ASN A 53 -3.94 4.20 6.35
C ASN A 53 -3.60 4.93 7.65
N ILE A 54 -4.38 5.92 8.07
CA ILE A 54 -4.04 6.72 9.25
C ILE A 54 -4.17 5.90 10.53
N PRO A 55 -5.35 5.41 10.95
CA PRO A 55 -5.42 4.61 12.18
C PRO A 55 -4.97 3.15 11.96
N GLY A 56 -5.29 2.54 10.83
CA GLY A 56 -5.03 1.13 10.58
C GLY A 56 -3.55 0.81 10.34
N VAL A 57 -2.85 1.62 9.58
CA VAL A 57 -1.45 1.38 9.25
C VAL A 57 -0.52 2.20 10.13
N TRP A 58 -0.59 3.52 10.07
CA TRP A 58 0.31 4.39 10.83
C TRP A 58 0.05 4.31 12.31
N GLY A 59 -1.23 4.26 12.73
CA GLY A 59 -1.60 4.10 14.12
C GLY A 59 -1.06 2.80 14.71
N VAL A 60 -1.24 1.68 14.03
CA VAL A 60 -0.76 0.37 14.48
C VAL A 60 0.77 0.33 14.54
N THR A 61 1.48 0.85 13.54
CA THR A 61 2.95 0.84 13.55
C THR A 61 3.54 1.73 14.64
N LEU A 62 2.95 2.91 14.89
CA LEU A 62 3.37 3.80 15.97
C LEU A 62 3.06 3.21 17.34
N LEU A 63 1.88 2.61 17.52
CA LEU A 63 1.51 1.92 18.76
C LEU A 63 2.41 0.70 19.03
N SER A 64 2.80 -0.01 17.98
CA SER A 64 3.76 -1.13 18.09
C SER A 64 5.13 -0.66 18.58
N LEU A 65 5.63 0.46 18.05
CA LEU A 65 6.87 1.05 18.52
C LEU A 65 6.76 1.51 19.98
N TYR A 66 5.68 2.20 20.31
CA TYR A 66 5.42 2.63 21.69
C TYR A 66 5.36 1.44 22.65
N ALA A 67 4.60 0.40 22.27
CA ALA A 67 4.49 -0.81 23.07
C ALA A 67 5.84 -1.54 23.23
N ALA A 68 6.66 -1.58 22.18
CA ALA A 68 8.00 -2.14 22.25
C ALA A 68 8.91 -1.39 23.23
N LEU A 69 8.79 -0.07 23.29
CA LEU A 69 9.60 0.78 24.19
C LEU A 69 9.21 0.62 25.67
N PHE A 70 7.92 0.46 25.96
CA PHE A 70 7.42 0.49 27.35
C PHE A 70 7.11 -0.90 27.92
N PHE A 71 6.75 -1.88 27.08
CA PHE A 71 6.31 -3.21 27.51
C PHE A 71 7.22 -4.33 27.02
N GLY A 72 8.21 -4.02 26.18
CA GLY A 72 9.19 -4.97 25.65
C GLY A 72 9.08 -5.22 24.16
N THR A 73 10.22 -5.58 23.58
CA THR A 73 10.42 -5.66 22.11
C THR A 73 9.47 -6.63 21.39
N GLY A 74 8.97 -7.66 22.08
CA GLY A 74 8.00 -8.59 21.52
C GLY A 74 6.70 -7.94 21.05
N TRP A 75 6.28 -6.86 21.68
CA TRP A 75 5.09 -6.09 21.30
C TRP A 75 5.26 -5.34 19.98
N GLY A 76 6.50 -5.02 19.61
CA GLY A 76 6.82 -4.39 18.33
C GLY A 76 6.63 -5.29 17.11
N LEU A 77 6.54 -6.61 17.32
CA LEU A 77 6.33 -7.58 16.24
C LEU A 77 4.99 -7.38 15.53
N SER A 78 3.98 -6.81 16.19
CA SER A 78 2.69 -6.52 15.57
C SER A 78 2.82 -5.58 14.36
N GLY A 79 3.64 -4.53 14.46
CA GLY A 79 3.93 -3.64 13.33
C GLY A 79 4.71 -4.34 12.20
N ILE A 80 5.67 -5.18 12.56
CA ILE A 80 6.45 -5.95 11.58
C ILE A 80 5.54 -6.92 10.83
N TYR A 81 4.68 -7.65 11.52
CA TYR A 81 3.72 -8.55 10.88
C TYR A 81 2.77 -7.81 9.93
N LEU A 82 2.31 -6.62 10.28
CA LEU A 82 1.49 -5.80 9.40
C LEU A 82 2.20 -5.54 8.07
N VAL A 83 3.45 -5.10 8.13
CA VAL A 83 4.26 -4.78 6.93
C VAL A 83 4.52 -6.02 6.09
N VAL A 84 4.87 -7.16 6.72
CA VAL A 84 5.13 -8.43 6.04
C VAL A 84 3.87 -8.94 5.36
N VAL A 85 2.73 -8.95 6.05
CA VAL A 85 1.44 -9.40 5.49
C VAL A 85 1.04 -8.52 4.32
N ASN A 86 1.18 -7.20 4.44
CA ASN A 86 0.90 -6.28 3.34
C ASN A 86 1.78 -6.58 2.11
N GLY A 87 3.09 -6.77 2.30
CA GLY A 87 4.00 -7.14 1.20
C GLY A 87 3.62 -8.45 0.52
N ILE A 88 3.21 -9.46 1.29
CA ILE A 88 2.72 -10.75 0.75
C ILE A 88 1.45 -10.54 -0.07
N ILE A 89 0.49 -9.73 0.42
CA ILE A 89 -0.75 -9.42 -0.30
C ILE A 89 -0.45 -8.74 -1.64
N HIS A 90 0.45 -7.76 -1.67
CA HIS A 90 0.87 -7.10 -2.91
C HIS A 90 1.51 -8.08 -3.89
N LEU A 91 2.39 -8.96 -3.42
CA LEU A 91 3.02 -9.97 -4.25
C LEU A 91 2.00 -10.94 -4.85
N LEU A 92 1.09 -11.46 -4.02
CA LEU A 92 0.04 -12.36 -4.45
C LEU A 92 -0.92 -11.69 -5.45
N ALA A 93 -1.32 -10.45 -5.20
CA ALA A 93 -2.16 -9.69 -6.12
C ALA A 93 -1.48 -9.49 -7.47
N GLY A 94 -0.18 -9.14 -7.48
CA GLY A 94 0.60 -9.04 -8.72
C GLY A 94 0.65 -10.34 -9.52
N LEU A 95 0.80 -11.48 -8.83
CA LEU A 95 0.81 -12.82 -9.45
C LEU A 95 -0.56 -13.23 -9.97
N VAL A 96 -1.61 -13.05 -9.18
CA VAL A 96 -2.99 -13.46 -9.52
C VAL A 96 -3.54 -12.64 -10.68
N PHE A 97 -3.43 -11.32 -10.60
CA PHE A 97 -3.98 -10.45 -11.62
C PHE A 97 -3.06 -10.28 -12.84
N ARG A 98 -1.80 -10.77 -12.76
CA ARG A 98 -0.78 -10.63 -13.81
C ARG A 98 -0.67 -9.19 -14.33
N ALA A 99 -0.86 -8.23 -13.45
CA ALA A 99 -0.86 -6.81 -13.73
C ALA A 99 0.11 -6.10 -12.78
N TYR A 100 0.61 -4.94 -13.21
CA TYR A 100 1.36 -4.09 -12.31
C TYR A 100 0.50 -3.73 -11.10
N ASN A 101 1.00 -4.08 -9.92
CA ASN A 101 0.37 -3.76 -8.65
C ASN A 101 1.16 -2.59 -8.01
N PRO A 102 0.52 -1.44 -7.77
CA PRO A 102 1.13 -0.35 -7.03
C PRO A 102 1.66 -0.84 -5.68
N GLY A 103 2.87 -0.43 -5.32
CA GLY A 103 3.56 -0.92 -4.13
C GLY A 103 4.65 -1.98 -4.40
N LEU A 104 4.80 -2.47 -5.63
CA LEU A 104 5.88 -3.39 -6.03
C LEU A 104 7.05 -2.71 -6.77
N GLY A 105 7.12 -1.39 -6.75
CA GLY A 105 8.14 -0.63 -7.46
C GLY A 105 7.62 -0.01 -8.78
N ARG A 106 8.34 0.96 -9.34
CA ARG A 106 7.91 1.66 -10.56
C ARG A 106 7.94 0.73 -11.78
N PRO A 107 6.88 0.69 -12.60
CA PRO A 107 6.94 0.00 -13.89
C PRO A 107 7.98 0.69 -14.78
N SER A 108 8.77 -0.08 -15.52
CA SER A 108 9.56 0.46 -16.60
C SER A 108 8.62 1.17 -17.61
N ARG A 109 9.04 2.30 -18.15
CA ARG A 109 8.24 3.14 -19.09
C ARG A 109 7.62 2.38 -20.29
N SER A 110 8.07 1.18 -20.57
CA SER A 110 7.55 0.31 -21.63
C SER A 110 6.16 -0.30 -21.32
N SER A 111 5.77 -0.42 -20.04
CA SER A 111 4.49 -1.05 -19.66
C SER A 111 3.29 -0.08 -19.78
N CYS A 112 3.53 1.24 -19.79
CA CYS A 112 2.44 2.23 -19.89
C CYS A 112 1.80 2.32 -21.29
N ARG A 113 2.45 1.85 -22.36
CA ARG A 113 1.88 1.95 -23.72
C ARG A 113 0.80 0.90 -24.01
N SER A 114 0.80 -0.24 -23.33
CA SER A 114 -0.14 -1.33 -23.65
C SER A 114 -1.50 -1.19 -22.97
N VAL A 115 -1.58 -0.42 -21.87
CA VAL A 115 -2.86 -0.21 -21.14
C VAL A 115 -3.67 0.91 -21.78
N ALA A 116 -3.02 1.96 -22.28
CA ALA A 116 -3.71 3.08 -22.93
C ALA A 116 -4.39 2.71 -24.26
N SER A 117 -3.95 1.63 -24.94
CA SER A 117 -4.56 1.19 -26.20
C SER A 117 -5.81 0.30 -26.06
N ARG A 118 -6.14 -0.11 -24.84
CA ARG A 118 -7.34 -0.94 -24.58
C ARG A 118 -8.52 -0.18 -23.98
N SER A 119 -8.35 1.06 -23.55
CA SER A 119 -9.41 1.91 -23.01
C SER A 119 -9.91 2.92 -24.04
N GLY A 120 -10.28 2.47 -25.23
CA GLY A 120 -10.97 3.26 -26.24
C GLY A 120 -12.45 3.51 -25.87
N TRP A 121 -12.71 4.02 -24.67
CA TRP A 121 -14.05 4.44 -24.30
C TRP A 121 -14.04 5.69 -23.42
N PHE A 122 -13.91 6.84 -24.05
CA PHE A 122 -14.39 8.09 -23.49
C PHE A 122 -15.57 8.56 -24.30
N PRO A 123 -16.79 8.64 -23.73
CA PRO A 123 -17.90 9.30 -24.41
C PRO A 123 -17.59 10.80 -24.56
N PRO A 124 -18.01 11.45 -25.67
CA PRO A 124 -17.80 12.87 -25.87
C PRO A 124 -18.54 13.65 -24.80
N ARG A 125 -17.87 14.63 -24.18
CA ARG A 125 -18.52 15.62 -23.33
C ARG A 125 -19.43 16.48 -24.23
N THR A 126 -20.72 16.34 -24.06
CA THR A 126 -21.68 17.32 -24.60
C THR A 126 -21.56 18.60 -23.79
N VAL A 127 -21.34 19.69 -24.51
CA VAL A 127 -21.36 21.09 -24.03
C VAL A 127 -22.77 21.47 -23.62
#